data_f663581b4f99d734159791fa5d3914ad
#
_entry.id   f663581b4f99d734159791fa5d3914ad
#
_cell.length_a   1.000
_cell.length_b   1.000
_cell.length_c   1.000
_cell.angle_alpha   90.00
_cell.angle_beta   90.00
_cell.angle_gamma   90.00
#
_symmetry.space_group_name_H-M   'P 1'
#
loop_
_entity.id
_entity.type
_entity.pdbx_description
1 polymer ?
#
loop_
_entity_poly.entity_id
_entity_poly.type
_entity_poly.pdbx_seq_one_letter_code
_entity_poly.pdbx_strand_id
1 'polypeptide(L)'
;MMIRRTRPFSGFRRALALTTLTASLAVALPTPSAWAVHMPKVPELSVSALTPFTQSDKQVWDAVVPLPDGRMLFEAPAWIGNPGPQLSVRNTDGSFAPYPDADWNAAEGDAAKRIVAAAGVTLLPDGTLWVLDSGVPNRKAPAVAQPKLIHIDTQKNTVLGTVAIEKTALHPDSILSGVAVHENTAYVTDSGVAGVLVVDIPSASTRRFLDRHPSLTATRPIQIPGGTLNWGDGRAAAIDSSMIAVSPDGRWIVMQAPGNYLSRVETSTFSDPDITPAAMEEIVTQWYKTPSLGGMTIGPDGTLYWSDVSTNSILSYSTGRIPRRLITNPRLNFPGTPGLDAHGHLFVPAMQLNHAAAFQNGKATVTWPVTVYQLTLPTTPPPT
;
A
#
# COMPACT_ATOMS: atom_id res chain seq x y z
N MET A 1 -47.30 4.25 -64.32
CA MET A 1 -48.53 3.79 -64.92
C MET A 1 -49.56 3.43 -63.87
N MET A 2 -50.62 4.24 -63.76
CA MET A 2 -51.96 3.99 -63.23
C MET A 2 -52.07 3.26 -61.86
N ILE A 3 -52.47 3.99 -60.82
CA ILE A 3 -53.82 4.37 -60.38
C ILE A 3 -54.73 3.15 -60.08
N ARG A 4 -55.17 3.00 -58.82
CA ARG A 4 -56.56 3.19 -58.39
C ARG A 4 -56.76 3.12 -56.89
N ARG A 5 -57.44 4.10 -56.39
CA ARG A 5 -58.11 4.21 -55.08
C ARG A 5 -59.36 3.29 -55.03
N THR A 6 -59.77 2.87 -53.82
CA THR A 6 -61.19 3.04 -53.38
C THR A 6 -61.25 2.84 -51.81
N ARG A 7 -61.90 3.77 -51.17
CA ARG A 7 -62.67 3.72 -49.91
C ARG A 7 -64.13 3.41 -50.25
N PRO A 8 -65.06 3.32 -49.28
CA PRO A 8 -65.11 2.94 -47.87
C PRO A 8 -66.30 1.96 -47.62
N PHE A 9 -66.42 1.43 -46.40
CA PHE A 9 -67.75 1.12 -45.83
C PHE A 9 -67.77 1.15 -44.31
N SER A 10 -68.72 1.94 -43.81
CA SER A 10 -69.10 2.13 -42.42
C SER A 10 -69.92 0.94 -41.89
N GLY A 11 -69.71 0.55 -40.66
CA GLY A 11 -70.57 -0.41 -40.00
C GLY A 11 -70.53 -0.21 -38.49
N PHE A 12 -71.49 0.57 -37.99
CA PHE A 12 -71.82 0.72 -36.58
C PHE A 12 -72.25 -0.67 -36.00
N ARG A 13 -71.58 -1.16 -35.02
CA ARG A 13 -72.15 -2.13 -34.07
C ARG A 13 -71.81 -1.70 -32.62
N ARG A 14 -72.87 -1.39 -31.90
CA ARG A 14 -72.89 -1.20 -30.46
C ARG A 14 -72.49 -2.52 -29.77
N ALA A 15 -71.48 -2.48 -28.94
CA ALA A 15 -71.17 -3.57 -28.00
C ALA A 15 -71.29 -3.06 -26.60
N LEU A 16 -72.11 -3.73 -25.83
CA LEU A 16 -72.38 -3.56 -24.41
C LEU A 16 -71.07 -3.68 -23.61
N ALA A 17 -70.76 -2.67 -22.77
CA ALA A 17 -69.68 -2.74 -21.80
C ALA A 17 -70.19 -3.51 -20.58
N LEU A 18 -69.66 -4.72 -20.35
CA LEU A 18 -69.74 -5.40 -19.08
C LEU A 18 -68.55 -5.00 -18.23
N THR A 19 -68.75 -4.16 -17.23
CA THR A 19 -67.75 -3.81 -16.22
C THR A 19 -67.67 -4.95 -15.21
N THR A 20 -66.67 -5.79 -15.34
CA THR A 20 -66.25 -6.68 -14.25
C THR A 20 -65.33 -5.97 -13.31
N LEU A 21 -65.81 -5.71 -12.11
CA LEU A 21 -65.04 -5.19 -10.99
C LEU A 21 -64.18 -6.34 -10.46
N THR A 22 -62.89 -6.42 -10.81
CA THR A 22 -61.92 -7.31 -10.16
C THR A 22 -61.36 -6.58 -8.95
N ALA A 23 -61.80 -6.94 -7.77
CA ALA A 23 -61.16 -6.54 -6.50
C ALA A 23 -59.83 -7.26 -6.40
N SER A 24 -58.71 -6.54 -6.65
CA SER A 24 -57.35 -7.03 -6.37
C SER A 24 -57.10 -6.97 -4.89
N LEU A 25 -57.14 -8.08 -4.22
CA LEU A 25 -56.65 -8.26 -2.85
C LEU A 25 -55.11 -8.12 -2.89
N ALA A 26 -54.55 -6.95 -2.60
CA ALA A 26 -53.13 -6.79 -2.39
C ALA A 26 -52.76 -7.42 -1.05
N VAL A 27 -52.28 -8.65 -1.09
CA VAL A 27 -51.61 -9.26 0.07
C VAL A 27 -50.29 -8.53 0.25
N ALA A 28 -50.21 -7.64 1.21
CA ALA A 28 -48.97 -7.03 1.65
C ALA A 28 -48.12 -8.15 2.30
N LEU A 29 -47.15 -8.68 1.55
CA LEU A 29 -46.11 -9.50 2.14
C LEU A 29 -45.31 -8.64 3.10
N PRO A 30 -45.07 -9.08 4.35
CA PRO A 30 -44.20 -8.36 5.24
C PRO A 30 -42.83 -8.27 4.60
N THR A 31 -42.37 -7.06 4.32
CA THR A 31 -40.99 -6.82 3.95
C THR A 31 -40.10 -7.36 5.07
N PRO A 32 -39.12 -8.25 4.80
CA PRO A 32 -38.21 -8.66 5.84
C PRO A 32 -37.54 -7.39 6.36
N SER A 33 -37.81 -7.07 7.64
CA SER A 33 -37.05 -6.05 8.35
C SER A 33 -35.59 -6.47 8.20
N ALA A 34 -34.82 -5.76 7.39
CA ALA A 34 -33.39 -5.93 7.35
C ALA A 34 -32.90 -5.66 8.78
N TRP A 35 -32.55 -6.72 9.46
CA TRP A 35 -31.81 -6.63 10.72
C TRP A 35 -30.47 -6.03 10.35
N ALA A 36 -30.42 -4.72 10.23
CA ALA A 36 -29.16 -3.99 10.21
C ALA A 36 -28.56 -4.29 11.57
N VAL A 37 -27.64 -5.25 11.60
CA VAL A 37 -26.77 -5.46 12.75
C VAL A 37 -26.08 -4.11 12.95
N HIS A 38 -26.57 -3.34 13.91
CA HIS A 38 -25.96 -2.08 14.31
C HIS A 38 -24.67 -2.45 15.03
N MET A 39 -23.60 -2.67 14.27
CA MET A 39 -22.27 -2.80 14.84
C MET A 39 -22.02 -1.53 15.66
N PRO A 40 -21.73 -1.63 16.95
CA PRO A 40 -21.44 -0.46 17.75
C PRO A 40 -20.27 0.27 17.07
N LYS A 41 -20.48 1.54 16.74
CA LYS A 41 -19.46 2.39 16.14
C LYS A 41 -18.37 2.55 17.20
N VAL A 42 -17.29 1.79 17.09
CA VAL A 42 -16.15 1.96 17.99
C VAL A 42 -15.62 3.39 17.76
N PRO A 43 -15.60 4.23 18.79
CA PRO A 43 -15.17 5.61 18.65
C PRO A 43 -13.70 5.66 18.23
N GLU A 44 -13.36 6.68 17.44
CA GLU A 44 -11.97 7.00 17.15
C GLU A 44 -11.21 7.35 18.44
N LEU A 45 -9.89 7.14 18.42
CA LEU A 45 -9.03 7.56 19.53
C LEU A 45 -9.05 9.08 19.67
N SER A 46 -8.87 9.56 20.89
CA SER A 46 -8.75 10.98 21.15
C SER A 46 -7.56 11.58 20.38
N VAL A 47 -7.69 12.83 19.94
CA VAL A 47 -6.61 13.58 19.30
C VAL A 47 -5.34 13.63 20.18
N SER A 48 -5.49 13.58 21.51
CA SER A 48 -4.38 13.50 22.47
C SER A 48 -3.59 12.20 22.41
N ALA A 49 -4.15 11.12 21.84
CA ALA A 49 -3.44 9.87 21.62
C ALA A 49 -2.36 9.97 20.52
N LEU A 50 -2.41 11.00 19.68
CA LEU A 50 -1.42 11.26 18.63
C LEU A 50 -0.39 12.29 19.14
N THR A 51 0.78 11.80 19.51
CA THR A 51 1.86 12.63 20.07
C THR A 51 3.05 12.72 19.11
N PRO A 52 3.72 13.89 18.99
CA PRO A 52 4.96 13.98 18.21
C PRO A 52 6.04 13.07 18.83
N PHE A 53 6.69 12.25 18.01
CA PHE A 53 7.79 11.41 18.42
C PHE A 53 9.15 12.01 18.04
N THR A 54 9.31 12.38 16.76
CA THR A 54 10.54 13.01 16.26
C THR A 54 10.23 13.86 15.03
N GLN A 55 11.18 14.72 14.68
CA GLN A 55 11.02 15.70 13.60
C GLN A 55 12.28 15.81 12.76
N SER A 56 12.10 16.22 11.50
CA SER A 56 13.17 16.54 10.57
C SER A 56 12.92 17.88 9.87
N ASP A 57 13.95 18.70 9.79
CA ASP A 57 13.96 19.95 9.01
C ASP A 57 14.55 19.77 7.60
N LYS A 58 14.95 18.54 7.24
CA LYS A 58 15.73 18.28 6.01
C LYS A 58 15.21 17.13 5.16
N GLN A 59 14.60 16.13 5.79
CA GLN A 59 14.18 14.90 5.11
C GLN A 59 12.70 14.61 5.32
N VAL A 60 12.07 14.14 4.28
CA VAL A 60 10.73 13.56 4.29
C VAL A 60 10.88 12.07 4.42
N TRP A 61 10.30 11.49 5.46
CA TRP A 61 10.35 10.06 5.71
C TRP A 61 9.10 9.36 5.15
N ASP A 62 9.31 8.31 4.36
CA ASP A 62 8.24 7.45 3.83
C ASP A 62 7.87 6.33 4.80
N ALA A 63 8.89 5.67 5.35
CA ALA A 63 8.69 4.56 6.27
C ALA A 63 9.46 4.76 7.57
N VAL A 64 8.94 4.16 8.62
CA VAL A 64 9.59 4.10 9.94
C VAL A 64 9.51 2.68 10.47
N VAL A 65 10.62 2.16 11.01
CA VAL A 65 10.72 0.80 11.53
C VAL A 65 11.30 0.82 12.94
N PRO A 66 10.51 0.49 13.97
CA PRO A 66 11.03 0.29 15.32
C PRO A 66 11.97 -0.92 15.35
N LEU A 67 13.19 -0.73 15.85
CA LEU A 67 14.16 -1.81 16.02
C LEU A 67 14.02 -2.45 17.41
N PRO A 68 14.40 -3.74 17.57
CA PRO A 68 14.23 -4.46 18.84
C PRO A 68 14.99 -3.86 20.03
N ASP A 69 16.04 -3.09 19.76
CA ASP A 69 16.88 -2.42 20.77
C ASP A 69 16.39 -1.01 21.16
N GLY A 70 15.23 -0.62 20.69
CA GLY A 70 14.61 0.68 20.97
C GLY A 70 15.05 1.82 20.06
N ARG A 71 15.97 1.56 19.13
CA ARG A 71 16.27 2.52 18.05
C ARG A 71 15.14 2.53 17.02
N MET A 72 15.15 3.56 16.19
CA MET A 72 14.14 3.74 15.14
C MET A 72 14.83 3.96 13.80
N LEU A 73 14.51 3.13 12.80
CA LEU A 73 14.97 3.29 11.43
C LEU A 73 13.99 4.17 10.65
N PHE A 74 14.54 4.99 9.75
CA PHE A 74 13.77 5.85 8.86
C PHE A 74 14.23 5.64 7.42
N GLU A 75 13.26 5.52 6.51
CA GLU A 75 13.49 5.51 5.08
C GLU A 75 13.12 6.87 4.49
N ALA A 76 14.05 7.46 3.75
CA ALA A 76 13.92 8.74 3.06
C ALA A 76 14.25 8.57 1.56
N PRO A 77 13.31 8.08 0.73
CA PRO A 77 13.58 7.72 -0.65
C PRO A 77 14.12 8.88 -1.49
N ALA A 78 15.09 8.61 -2.37
CA ALA A 78 15.70 9.63 -3.23
C ALA A 78 14.70 10.24 -4.22
N TRP A 79 13.74 9.46 -4.71
CA TRP A 79 12.81 9.87 -5.77
C TRP A 79 11.86 11.02 -5.36
N ILE A 80 11.67 11.24 -4.07
CA ILE A 80 10.87 12.37 -3.54
C ILE A 80 11.69 13.65 -3.34
N GLY A 81 12.99 13.61 -3.66
CA GLY A 81 13.88 14.77 -3.60
C GLY A 81 14.59 14.94 -2.27
N ASN A 82 14.69 13.91 -1.44
CA ASN A 82 15.42 13.96 -0.19
C ASN A 82 16.92 14.15 -0.39
N PRO A 83 17.57 15.06 0.35
CA PRO A 83 19.02 15.12 0.48
C PRO A 83 19.53 14.13 1.54
N GLY A 84 20.78 13.71 1.41
CA GLY A 84 21.48 12.91 2.43
C GLY A 84 21.13 11.42 2.43
N PRO A 85 21.32 10.74 3.58
CA PRO A 85 21.16 9.29 3.65
C PRO A 85 19.71 8.86 3.37
N GLN A 86 19.57 7.80 2.59
CA GLN A 86 18.25 7.23 2.28
C GLN A 86 17.74 6.33 3.40
N LEU A 87 18.65 5.76 4.20
CA LEU A 87 18.34 5.11 5.46
C LEU A 87 19.10 5.81 6.58
N SER A 88 18.40 6.12 7.66
CA SER A 88 18.98 6.67 8.87
C SER A 88 18.38 6.00 10.11
N VAL A 89 19.17 5.94 11.17
CA VAL A 89 18.72 5.43 12.46
C VAL A 89 18.72 6.59 13.47
N ARG A 90 17.63 6.68 14.24
CA ARG A 90 17.57 7.47 15.45
C ARG A 90 17.93 6.57 16.62
N ASN A 91 19.01 6.92 17.29
CA ASN A 91 19.47 6.25 18.51
C ASN A 91 18.55 6.57 19.70
N THR A 92 18.69 5.81 20.77
CA THR A 92 17.90 5.98 22.00
C THR A 92 18.17 7.34 22.68
N ASP A 93 19.36 7.93 22.48
CA ASP A 93 19.71 9.28 22.94
C ASP A 93 19.12 10.41 22.07
N GLY A 94 18.45 10.05 20.98
CA GLY A 94 17.82 11.00 20.04
C GLY A 94 18.72 11.44 18.89
N SER A 95 19.98 11.05 18.85
CA SER A 95 20.89 11.36 17.74
C SER A 95 20.55 10.55 16.48
N PHE A 96 20.88 11.10 15.31
CA PHE A 96 20.69 10.44 14.02
C PHE A 96 22.02 10.08 13.38
N ALA A 97 22.07 8.91 12.73
CA ALA A 97 23.21 8.46 11.94
C ALA A 97 22.72 7.79 10.62
N PRO A 98 23.54 7.81 9.55
CA PRO A 98 23.30 6.98 8.36
C PRO A 98 23.25 5.50 8.73
N TYR A 99 22.38 4.71 8.08
CA TYR A 99 22.21 3.30 8.42
C TYR A 99 22.34 2.39 7.16
N PRO A 100 23.08 1.26 7.23
CA PRO A 100 23.82 0.77 8.39
C PRO A 100 25.05 1.64 8.73
N ASP A 101 25.58 2.37 7.76
CA ASP A 101 26.71 3.31 7.88
C ASP A 101 26.69 4.37 6.75
N ALA A 102 27.71 5.22 6.74
CA ALA A 102 27.84 6.29 5.74
C ALA A 102 28.20 5.78 4.33
N ASP A 103 28.97 4.69 4.25
CA ASP A 103 29.42 4.13 2.98
C ASP A 103 28.23 3.55 2.18
N TRP A 104 27.36 2.85 2.86
CA TRP A 104 26.12 2.35 2.25
C TRP A 104 25.15 3.45 1.81
N ASN A 105 25.27 4.64 2.37
CA ASN A 105 24.49 5.83 1.99
C ASN A 105 25.27 6.82 1.12
N ALA A 106 26.44 6.46 0.62
CA ALA A 106 27.23 7.33 -0.22
C ALA A 106 26.48 7.72 -1.51
N ALA A 107 26.56 8.99 -1.89
CA ALA A 107 25.88 9.50 -3.10
C ALA A 107 26.48 8.91 -4.38
N GLU A 108 27.77 8.59 -4.37
CA GLU A 108 28.54 8.08 -5.49
C GLU A 108 29.30 6.80 -5.11
N GLY A 109 29.85 6.10 -6.09
CA GLY A 109 30.63 4.90 -5.90
C GLY A 109 30.00 3.64 -6.49
N ASP A 110 30.53 2.48 -6.13
CA ASP A 110 30.07 1.17 -6.61
C ASP A 110 28.61 0.90 -6.19
N ALA A 111 27.72 0.85 -7.16
CA ALA A 111 26.30 0.61 -6.92
C ALA A 111 26.01 -0.74 -6.21
N ALA A 112 26.93 -1.72 -6.31
CA ALA A 112 26.77 -2.99 -5.60
C ALA A 112 26.98 -2.88 -4.07
N LYS A 113 27.68 -1.82 -3.63
CA LYS A 113 28.09 -1.60 -2.23
C LYS A 113 27.44 -0.37 -1.60
N ARG A 114 26.40 0.16 -2.19
CA ARG A 114 25.63 1.28 -1.63
C ARG A 114 24.14 1.17 -1.95
N ILE A 115 23.34 1.93 -1.25
CA ILE A 115 21.92 2.12 -1.54
C ILE A 115 21.81 3.18 -2.64
N VAL A 116 21.33 2.78 -3.82
CA VAL A 116 21.10 3.69 -4.95
C VAL A 116 19.74 4.35 -4.86
N ALA A 117 18.71 3.56 -4.56
CA ALA A 117 17.34 4.04 -4.43
C ALA A 117 16.54 3.13 -3.49
N ALA A 118 16.52 3.44 -2.21
CA ALA A 118 15.69 2.74 -1.23
C ALA A 118 14.22 2.81 -1.65
N ALA A 119 13.52 1.67 -1.56
CA ALA A 119 12.16 1.50 -2.06
C ALA A 119 11.32 0.53 -1.21
N GLY A 120 11.73 0.28 0.00
CA GLY A 120 11.02 -0.52 0.98
C GLY A 120 11.95 -1.24 1.93
N VAL A 121 11.46 -1.43 3.14
CA VAL A 121 12.18 -2.07 4.24
C VAL A 121 11.25 -3.05 4.95
N THR A 122 11.79 -4.18 5.39
CA THR A 122 11.07 -5.13 6.23
C THR A 122 11.98 -5.71 7.31
N LEU A 123 11.54 -5.61 8.56
CA LEU A 123 12.23 -6.17 9.72
C LEU A 123 11.67 -7.57 9.99
N LEU A 124 12.55 -8.54 10.16
CA LEU A 124 12.16 -9.91 10.49
C LEU A 124 12.15 -10.14 12.02
N PRO A 125 11.43 -11.17 12.50
CA PRO A 125 11.36 -11.50 13.92
C PRO A 125 12.72 -11.87 14.53
N ASP A 126 13.70 -12.32 13.73
CA ASP A 126 15.06 -12.62 14.17
C ASP A 126 15.93 -11.37 14.38
N GLY A 127 15.38 -10.17 14.13
CA GLY A 127 16.08 -8.91 14.27
C GLY A 127 16.92 -8.54 13.05
N THR A 128 16.83 -9.26 11.94
CA THR A 128 17.45 -8.86 10.68
C THR A 128 16.53 -7.98 9.84
N LEU A 129 17.12 -7.11 9.03
CA LEU A 129 16.42 -6.18 8.16
C LEU A 129 16.74 -6.49 6.70
N TRP A 130 15.70 -6.49 5.87
CA TRP A 130 15.83 -6.49 4.42
C TRP A 130 15.45 -5.13 3.85
N VAL A 131 16.30 -4.62 2.98
CA VAL A 131 16.10 -3.35 2.27
C VAL A 131 16.03 -3.64 0.79
N LEU A 132 14.99 -3.16 0.13
CA LEU A 132 14.90 -3.13 -1.32
C LEU A 132 15.59 -1.88 -1.83
N ASP A 133 16.60 -2.07 -2.67
CA ASP A 133 17.19 -1.02 -3.50
C ASP A 133 16.68 -1.20 -4.93
N SER A 134 15.83 -0.30 -5.38
CA SER A 134 15.22 -0.39 -6.73
C SER A 134 16.18 -0.03 -7.87
N GLY A 135 17.29 0.63 -7.56
CA GLY A 135 18.19 1.19 -8.59
C GLY A 135 17.59 2.35 -9.40
N VAL A 136 16.42 2.87 -9.01
CA VAL A 136 15.67 3.93 -9.72
C VAL A 136 15.50 5.17 -8.84
N PRO A 137 16.50 6.04 -8.72
CA PRO A 137 16.41 7.24 -7.88
C PRO A 137 15.49 8.32 -8.46
N ASN A 138 15.09 8.19 -9.72
CA ASN A 138 14.15 9.09 -10.38
C ASN A 138 13.13 8.28 -11.18
N ARG A 139 11.87 8.28 -10.74
CA ARG A 139 10.77 7.55 -11.40
C ARG A 139 10.49 7.96 -12.86
N LYS A 140 11.04 9.07 -13.33
CA LYS A 140 10.91 9.57 -14.70
C LYS A 140 12.11 9.20 -15.59
N ALA A 141 13.08 8.46 -15.07
CA ALA A 141 14.29 8.06 -15.75
C ALA A 141 14.49 6.53 -15.64
N PRO A 142 15.23 5.92 -16.57
CA PRO A 142 15.60 4.52 -16.47
C PRO A 142 16.37 4.21 -15.18
N ALA A 143 16.38 2.94 -14.77
CA ALA A 143 17.21 2.46 -13.69
C ALA A 143 18.69 2.76 -13.96
N VAL A 144 19.38 3.26 -12.93
CA VAL A 144 20.82 3.55 -12.99
C VAL A 144 21.67 2.43 -12.43
N ALA A 145 21.05 1.46 -11.76
CA ALA A 145 21.69 0.27 -11.21
C ALA A 145 20.75 -0.94 -11.27
N GLN A 146 21.31 -2.14 -11.20
CA GLN A 146 20.52 -3.36 -11.02
C GLN A 146 19.89 -3.35 -9.62
N PRO A 147 18.57 -3.60 -9.52
CA PRO A 147 17.91 -3.69 -8.24
C PRO A 147 18.44 -4.88 -7.42
N LYS A 148 18.43 -4.70 -6.11
CA LYS A 148 18.92 -5.71 -5.17
C LYS A 148 18.18 -5.65 -3.83
N LEU A 149 18.22 -6.75 -3.11
CA LEU A 149 17.88 -6.84 -1.71
C LEU A 149 19.17 -6.75 -0.89
N ILE A 150 19.14 -6.01 0.20
CA ILE A 150 20.28 -5.85 1.12
C ILE A 150 19.85 -6.43 2.46
N HIS A 151 20.60 -7.40 2.97
CA HIS A 151 20.36 -8.07 4.26
C HIS A 151 21.28 -7.47 5.34
N ILE A 152 20.69 -7.01 6.44
CA ILE A 152 21.39 -6.27 7.49
C ILE A 152 21.13 -6.90 8.87
N ASP A 153 22.18 -7.16 9.63
CA ASP A 153 22.12 -7.46 11.08
C ASP A 153 21.90 -6.13 11.82
N THR A 154 20.72 -5.96 12.43
CA THR A 154 20.40 -4.69 13.10
C THR A 154 21.11 -4.49 14.43
N GLN A 155 21.58 -5.55 15.08
CA GLN A 155 22.33 -5.46 16.33
C GLN A 155 23.76 -4.98 16.08
N LYS A 156 24.39 -5.47 14.99
CA LYS A 156 25.76 -5.11 14.63
C LYS A 156 25.87 -3.95 13.66
N ASN A 157 24.77 -3.52 13.07
CA ASN A 157 24.70 -2.55 11.96
C ASN A 157 25.59 -2.96 10.77
N THR A 158 25.60 -4.24 10.43
CA THR A 158 26.45 -4.77 9.37
C THR A 158 25.62 -5.41 8.28
N VAL A 159 26.01 -5.18 7.02
CA VAL A 159 25.43 -5.88 5.88
C VAL A 159 25.93 -7.31 5.88
N LEU A 160 25.00 -8.27 5.94
CA LEU A 160 25.26 -9.71 5.88
C LEU A 160 25.45 -10.21 4.44
N GLY A 161 24.79 -9.55 3.49
CA GLY A 161 24.86 -9.89 2.08
C GLY A 161 23.89 -9.09 1.22
N THR A 162 23.96 -9.34 -0.08
CA THR A 162 23.04 -8.76 -1.07
C THR A 162 22.56 -9.84 -2.03
N VAL A 163 21.32 -9.72 -2.48
CA VAL A 163 20.73 -10.59 -3.49
C VAL A 163 20.30 -9.71 -4.67
N ALA A 164 20.97 -9.88 -5.81
CA ALA A 164 20.61 -9.16 -7.03
C ALA A 164 19.30 -9.72 -7.61
N ILE A 165 18.39 -8.84 -8.01
CA ILE A 165 17.16 -9.24 -8.69
C ILE A 165 17.46 -9.47 -10.17
N GLU A 166 17.08 -10.64 -10.68
CA GLU A 166 17.42 -11.03 -12.06
C GLU A 166 16.78 -10.11 -13.10
N LYS A 167 17.58 -9.67 -14.07
CA LYS A 167 17.14 -8.78 -15.16
C LYS A 167 16.03 -9.39 -16.01
N THR A 168 16.01 -10.71 -16.13
CA THR A 168 15.00 -11.47 -16.87
C THR A 168 13.58 -11.36 -16.29
N ALA A 169 13.48 -11.02 -15.01
CA ALA A 169 12.22 -10.79 -14.32
C ALA A 169 11.73 -9.32 -14.38
N LEU A 170 12.49 -8.44 -15.02
CA LEU A 170 12.20 -7.01 -15.09
C LEU A 170 11.76 -6.59 -16.50
N HIS A 171 10.85 -5.64 -16.54
CA HIS A 171 10.54 -4.86 -17.73
C HIS A 171 11.42 -3.60 -17.80
N PRO A 172 11.58 -2.98 -18.98
CA PRO A 172 12.36 -1.74 -19.11
C PRO A 172 11.87 -0.61 -18.19
N ASP A 173 10.55 -0.56 -17.93
CA ASP A 173 9.91 0.47 -17.10
C ASP A 173 9.61 -0.01 -15.67
N SER A 174 10.20 -1.13 -15.23
CA SER A 174 10.04 -1.63 -13.87
C SER A 174 10.57 -0.63 -12.85
N ILE A 175 9.76 -0.38 -11.81
CA ILE A 175 10.12 0.40 -10.63
C ILE A 175 9.71 -0.40 -9.41
N LEU A 176 10.64 -1.15 -8.86
CA LEU A 176 10.37 -1.98 -7.70
C LEU A 176 10.08 -1.10 -6.49
N SER A 177 9.03 -1.46 -5.73
CA SER A 177 8.51 -0.65 -4.62
C SER A 177 7.82 -1.55 -3.61
N GLY A 178 8.37 -1.66 -2.43
CA GLY A 178 7.82 -2.53 -1.40
C GLY A 178 8.37 -3.96 -1.44
N VAL A 179 8.73 -4.43 -0.26
CA VAL A 179 9.30 -5.75 -0.03
C VAL A 179 8.71 -6.38 1.23
N ALA A 180 8.38 -7.65 1.14
CA ALA A 180 8.06 -8.51 2.28
C ALA A 180 8.91 -9.78 2.19
N VAL A 181 9.38 -10.27 3.32
CA VAL A 181 10.22 -11.46 3.37
C VAL A 181 9.64 -12.44 4.39
N HIS A 182 9.60 -13.71 4.02
CA HIS A 182 9.26 -14.81 4.91
C HIS A 182 10.22 -15.96 4.64
N GLU A 183 10.93 -16.38 5.68
CA GLU A 183 11.97 -17.41 5.58
C GLU A 183 12.98 -17.08 4.45
N ASN A 184 13.08 -17.95 3.46
CA ASN A 184 14.02 -17.82 2.34
C ASN A 184 13.41 -17.17 1.10
N THR A 185 12.24 -16.57 1.20
CA THR A 185 11.54 -15.99 0.04
C THR A 185 11.26 -14.51 0.25
N ALA A 186 11.67 -13.69 -0.71
CA ALA A 186 11.26 -12.30 -0.76
C ALA A 186 10.20 -12.07 -1.86
N TYR A 187 9.21 -11.29 -1.52
CA TYR A 187 8.13 -10.85 -2.39
C TYR A 187 8.27 -9.35 -2.62
N VAL A 188 8.39 -8.95 -3.88
CA VAL A 188 8.65 -7.55 -4.25
C VAL A 188 7.60 -7.09 -5.24
N THR A 189 6.97 -5.95 -4.98
CA THR A 189 6.03 -5.34 -5.92
C THR A 189 6.76 -4.47 -6.95
N ASP A 190 6.18 -4.39 -8.15
CA ASP A 190 6.62 -3.48 -9.19
C ASP A 190 5.53 -2.44 -9.45
N SER A 191 5.83 -1.17 -9.16
CA SER A 191 4.91 -0.04 -9.32
C SER A 191 5.10 0.72 -10.64
N GLY A 192 6.08 0.34 -11.44
CA GLY A 192 6.29 0.86 -12.79
C GLY A 192 5.57 0.01 -13.84
N VAL A 193 5.63 -1.31 -13.68
CA VAL A 193 4.86 -2.29 -14.45
C VAL A 193 4.26 -3.27 -13.48
N ALA A 194 2.96 -3.15 -13.24
CA ALA A 194 2.27 -3.92 -12.20
C ALA A 194 2.65 -5.41 -12.22
N GLY A 195 3.10 -5.94 -11.09
CA GLY A 195 3.53 -7.32 -10.96
C GLY A 195 4.10 -7.61 -9.57
N VAL A 196 4.32 -8.89 -9.30
CA VAL A 196 5.02 -9.38 -8.11
C VAL A 196 6.22 -10.21 -8.54
N LEU A 197 7.37 -9.88 -8.00
CA LEU A 197 8.58 -10.68 -8.15
C LEU A 197 8.74 -11.54 -6.90
N VAL A 198 9.01 -12.82 -7.09
CA VAL A 198 9.28 -13.78 -6.04
C VAL A 198 10.74 -14.19 -6.18
N VAL A 199 11.52 -13.87 -5.14
CA VAL A 199 12.97 -14.08 -5.11
C VAL A 199 13.27 -15.20 -4.12
N ASP A 200 13.83 -16.29 -4.61
CA ASP A 200 14.45 -17.32 -3.76
C ASP A 200 15.80 -16.79 -3.28
N ILE A 201 15.91 -16.48 -2.01
CA ILE A 201 17.07 -15.79 -1.43
C ILE A 201 18.35 -16.64 -1.57
N PRO A 202 18.35 -17.96 -1.26
CA PRO A 202 19.55 -18.79 -1.35
C PRO A 202 20.11 -18.93 -2.75
N SER A 203 19.27 -19.06 -3.77
CA SER A 203 19.72 -19.24 -5.15
C SER A 203 19.78 -17.92 -5.92
N ALA A 204 19.24 -16.84 -5.38
CA ALA A 204 19.02 -15.55 -6.05
C ALA A 204 18.13 -15.63 -7.29
N SER A 205 17.42 -16.76 -7.52
CA SER A 205 16.53 -16.87 -8.66
C SER A 205 15.30 -16.00 -8.46
N THR A 206 14.85 -15.36 -9.54
CA THR A 206 13.72 -14.44 -9.50
C THR A 206 12.67 -14.86 -10.53
N ARG A 207 11.44 -14.99 -10.11
CA ARG A 207 10.29 -15.24 -10.99
C ARG A 207 9.30 -14.10 -10.89
N ARG A 208 8.68 -13.74 -12.01
CA ARG A 208 7.64 -12.70 -12.08
C ARG A 208 6.27 -13.32 -12.22
N PHE A 209 5.30 -12.82 -11.45
CA PHE A 209 3.92 -13.26 -11.44
C PHE A 209 2.97 -12.07 -11.54
N LEU A 210 1.72 -12.35 -11.94
CA LEU A 210 0.64 -11.36 -12.01
C LEU A 210 1.03 -10.13 -12.84
N ASP A 211 1.69 -10.36 -13.97
CA ASP A 211 2.16 -9.29 -14.83
C ASP A 211 0.99 -8.47 -15.39
N ARG A 212 0.97 -7.19 -15.12
CA ARG A 212 -0.14 -6.25 -15.45
C ARG A 212 -1.52 -6.69 -14.97
N HIS A 213 -1.58 -7.53 -13.93
CA HIS A 213 -2.84 -8.00 -13.41
C HIS A 213 -3.68 -6.86 -12.81
N PRO A 214 -5.02 -6.81 -13.05
CA PRO A 214 -5.88 -5.71 -12.59
C PRO A 214 -5.86 -5.49 -11.07
N SER A 215 -5.59 -6.52 -10.27
CA SER A 215 -5.47 -6.41 -8.81
C SER A 215 -4.28 -5.57 -8.36
N LEU A 216 -3.25 -5.47 -9.19
CA LEU A 216 -1.99 -4.76 -8.91
C LEU A 216 -1.90 -3.41 -9.64
N THR A 217 -2.75 -3.19 -10.63
CA THR A 217 -2.80 -1.95 -11.40
C THR A 217 -3.63 -0.90 -10.69
N ALA A 218 -3.25 0.36 -10.76
CA ALA A 218 -4.04 1.45 -10.23
C ALA A 218 -5.37 1.59 -10.99
N THR A 219 -6.50 1.32 -10.33
CA THR A 219 -7.83 1.41 -10.93
C THR A 219 -8.45 2.80 -10.81
N ARG A 220 -7.91 3.62 -9.92
CA ARG A 220 -8.34 5.02 -9.71
C ARG A 220 -7.14 5.87 -9.29
N PRO A 221 -7.18 7.18 -9.55
CA PRO A 221 -6.18 8.12 -9.05
C PRO A 221 -6.17 8.17 -7.52
N ILE A 222 -5.03 8.54 -6.96
CA ILE A 222 -4.86 8.75 -5.52
C ILE A 222 -5.72 9.95 -5.11
N GLN A 223 -6.60 9.74 -4.14
CA GLN A 223 -7.41 10.80 -3.54
C GLN A 223 -6.72 11.34 -2.30
N ILE A 224 -6.76 12.65 -2.13
CA ILE A 224 -6.26 13.38 -0.95
C ILE A 224 -7.35 14.32 -0.44
N PRO A 225 -7.25 14.89 0.76
CA PRO A 225 -8.19 15.91 1.21
C PRO A 225 -8.30 17.05 0.19
N GLY A 226 -9.51 17.32 -0.24
CA GLY A 226 -9.79 18.37 -1.23
C GLY A 226 -9.73 17.95 -2.70
N GLY A 227 -9.42 16.68 -3.03
CA GLY A 227 -9.49 16.21 -4.41
C GLY A 227 -8.52 15.11 -4.80
N THR A 228 -8.09 15.14 -6.04
CA THR A 228 -7.18 14.15 -6.62
C THR A 228 -5.74 14.65 -6.57
N LEU A 229 -4.81 13.77 -6.18
CA LEU A 229 -3.38 14.04 -6.31
C LEU A 229 -3.01 14.07 -7.80
N ASN A 230 -2.34 15.12 -8.23
CA ASN A 230 -1.86 15.25 -9.60
C ASN A 230 -0.33 15.29 -9.63
N TRP A 231 0.26 14.68 -10.66
CA TRP A 231 1.66 14.91 -11.00
C TRP A 231 1.88 16.39 -11.33
N GLY A 232 3.13 16.84 -11.26
CA GLY A 232 3.48 18.23 -11.59
C GLY A 232 3.14 18.66 -13.03
N ASP A 233 2.81 17.72 -13.92
CA ASP A 233 2.32 18.00 -15.28
C ASP A 233 0.78 18.07 -15.35
N GLY A 234 0.09 18.01 -14.23
CA GLY A 234 -1.37 18.10 -14.12
C GLY A 234 -2.12 16.79 -14.32
N ARG A 235 -1.46 15.70 -14.73
CA ARG A 235 -2.12 14.39 -14.86
C ARG A 235 -2.41 13.81 -13.48
N ALA A 236 -3.57 13.16 -13.35
CA ALA A 236 -3.93 12.47 -12.12
C ALA A 236 -2.89 11.39 -11.77
N ALA A 237 -2.45 11.37 -10.51
CA ALA A 237 -1.47 10.40 -10.05
C ALA A 237 -2.11 9.03 -9.83
N ALA A 238 -1.65 8.07 -10.61
CA ALA A 238 -1.96 6.66 -10.47
C ALA A 238 -0.62 5.91 -10.38
N ILE A 239 -0.48 5.08 -9.35
CA ILE A 239 0.73 4.29 -9.08
C ILE A 239 0.28 2.85 -8.89
N ASP A 240 0.89 1.93 -9.59
CA ASP A 240 0.60 0.51 -9.47
C ASP A 240 1.07 -0.04 -8.11
N SER A 241 0.90 -1.34 -7.86
CA SER A 241 1.15 -1.94 -6.55
C SER A 241 2.52 -1.55 -5.98
N SER A 242 2.50 -0.87 -4.85
CA SER A 242 3.69 -0.38 -4.15
C SER A 242 3.75 -0.82 -2.70
N MET A 243 2.69 -1.47 -2.21
CA MET A 243 2.60 -1.96 -0.83
C MET A 243 2.43 -3.47 -0.84
N ILE A 244 3.17 -4.13 0.05
CA ILE A 244 3.11 -5.57 0.24
C ILE A 244 3.40 -5.90 1.69
N ALA A 245 2.73 -6.92 2.21
CA ALA A 245 3.06 -7.54 3.48
C ALA A 245 2.82 -9.05 3.41
N VAL A 246 3.54 -9.81 4.21
CA VAL A 246 3.32 -11.24 4.39
C VAL A 246 2.67 -11.47 5.76
N SER A 247 1.69 -12.36 5.84
CA SER A 247 1.07 -12.72 7.11
C SER A 247 2.09 -13.36 8.05
N PRO A 248 1.94 -13.22 9.39
CA PRO A 248 2.91 -13.75 10.35
C PRO A 248 3.14 -15.26 10.25
N ASP A 249 2.15 -16.02 9.77
CA ASP A 249 2.25 -17.46 9.52
C ASP A 249 2.84 -17.78 8.13
N GLY A 250 3.25 -16.78 7.36
CA GLY A 250 3.80 -16.92 6.02
C GLY A 250 2.83 -17.37 4.94
N ARG A 251 1.58 -17.64 5.29
CA ARG A 251 0.60 -18.25 4.38
C ARG A 251 0.09 -17.31 3.29
N TRP A 252 0.01 -16.02 3.58
CA TRP A 252 -0.61 -15.04 2.69
C TRP A 252 0.32 -13.88 2.42
N ILE A 253 0.41 -13.46 1.18
CA ILE A 253 0.81 -12.08 0.88
C ILE A 253 -0.43 -11.23 0.64
N VAL A 254 -0.37 -10.01 1.12
CA VAL A 254 -1.35 -8.95 0.83
C VAL A 254 -0.66 -7.85 0.05
N MET A 255 -1.34 -7.34 -0.96
CA MET A 255 -0.78 -6.38 -1.91
C MET A 255 -1.78 -5.26 -2.18
N GLN A 256 -1.26 -4.06 -2.40
CA GLN A 256 -2.09 -2.87 -2.60
C GLN A 256 -1.41 -1.87 -3.54
N ALA A 257 -2.11 -1.45 -4.60
CA ALA A 257 -1.83 -0.18 -5.25
C ALA A 257 -2.52 0.95 -4.48
N PRO A 258 -1.93 2.15 -4.36
CA PRO A 258 -2.53 3.26 -3.59
C PRO A 258 -3.99 3.56 -3.94
N GLY A 259 -4.37 3.38 -5.20
CA GLY A 259 -5.72 3.62 -5.71
C GLY A 259 -6.50 2.36 -6.09
N ASN A 260 -6.27 1.21 -5.47
CA ASN A 260 -6.96 -0.04 -5.80
C ASN A 260 -7.56 -0.71 -4.54
N TYR A 261 -8.00 -1.96 -4.70
CA TYR A 261 -8.46 -2.84 -3.62
C TYR A 261 -7.27 -3.54 -2.97
N LEU A 262 -7.38 -3.84 -1.68
CA LEU A 262 -6.50 -4.79 -1.04
C LEU A 262 -6.72 -6.17 -1.66
N SER A 263 -5.65 -6.78 -2.14
CA SER A 263 -5.65 -8.10 -2.74
C SER A 263 -4.75 -9.04 -1.96
N ARG A 264 -5.07 -10.33 -1.97
CA ARG A 264 -4.25 -11.36 -1.32
C ARG A 264 -4.11 -12.60 -2.16
N VAL A 265 -2.99 -13.30 -1.99
CA VAL A 265 -2.67 -14.59 -2.61
C VAL A 265 -2.03 -15.50 -1.57
N GLU A 266 -2.32 -16.81 -1.62
CA GLU A 266 -1.58 -17.79 -0.83
C GLU A 266 -0.15 -17.92 -1.35
N THR A 267 0.83 -17.88 -0.44
CA THR A 267 2.26 -17.96 -0.79
C THR A 267 2.64 -19.28 -1.45
N SER A 268 1.98 -20.39 -1.06
CA SER A 268 2.17 -21.71 -1.66
C SER A 268 1.92 -21.72 -3.18
N THR A 269 1.06 -20.84 -3.67
CA THR A 269 0.76 -20.72 -5.10
C THR A 269 2.00 -20.34 -5.93
N PHE A 270 2.90 -19.53 -5.38
CA PHE A 270 4.11 -19.12 -6.07
C PHE A 270 5.17 -20.22 -6.14
N SER A 271 5.06 -21.25 -5.31
CA SER A 271 5.95 -22.41 -5.26
C SER A 271 5.43 -23.60 -6.07
N ASP A 272 4.16 -23.56 -6.49
CA ASP A 272 3.54 -24.62 -7.27
C ASP A 272 4.15 -24.66 -8.68
N PRO A 273 4.85 -25.75 -9.07
CA PRO A 273 5.43 -25.89 -10.40
C PRO A 273 4.40 -26.09 -11.50
N ASP A 274 3.20 -26.54 -11.14
CA ASP A 274 2.14 -26.87 -12.09
C ASP A 274 1.16 -25.71 -12.30
N ILE A 275 1.31 -24.60 -11.58
CA ILE A 275 0.45 -23.44 -11.72
C ILE A 275 0.62 -22.79 -13.10
N THR A 276 -0.47 -22.72 -13.84
CA THR A 276 -0.47 -21.99 -15.10
C THR A 276 -0.63 -20.48 -14.87
N PRO A 277 -0.17 -19.63 -15.81
CA PRO A 277 -0.42 -18.17 -15.70
C PRO A 277 -1.92 -17.84 -15.56
N ALA A 278 -2.80 -18.53 -16.29
CA ALA A 278 -4.24 -18.32 -16.20
C ALA A 278 -4.80 -18.71 -14.83
N ALA A 279 -4.38 -19.86 -14.27
CA ALA A 279 -4.78 -20.24 -12.92
C ALA A 279 -4.29 -19.26 -11.86
N MET A 280 -3.06 -18.73 -12.04
CA MET A 280 -2.51 -17.70 -11.15
C MET A 280 -3.36 -16.41 -11.16
N GLU A 281 -3.85 -15.99 -12.30
CA GLU A 281 -4.73 -14.80 -12.41
C GLU A 281 -6.05 -14.98 -11.66
N GLU A 282 -6.62 -16.20 -11.66
CA GLU A 282 -7.90 -16.50 -11.00
C GLU A 282 -7.78 -16.63 -9.46
N ILE A 283 -6.59 -16.91 -8.94
CA ILE A 283 -6.36 -17.16 -7.50
C ILE A 283 -6.35 -15.87 -6.69
N VAL A 284 -6.09 -14.72 -7.33
CA VAL A 284 -6.03 -13.45 -6.62
C VAL A 284 -7.40 -13.08 -6.06
N THR A 285 -7.48 -12.96 -4.76
CA THR A 285 -8.70 -12.49 -4.10
C THR A 285 -8.64 -11.00 -3.85
N GLN A 286 -9.57 -10.23 -4.45
CA GLN A 286 -9.85 -8.88 -4.00
C GLN A 286 -10.52 -8.95 -2.63
N TRP A 287 -9.79 -8.57 -1.60
CA TRP A 287 -10.19 -8.84 -0.24
C TRP A 287 -11.00 -7.72 0.38
N TYR A 288 -10.61 -6.47 0.14
CA TYR A 288 -11.28 -5.32 0.74
C TYR A 288 -11.13 -4.05 -0.11
N LYS A 289 -12.20 -3.25 -0.20
CA LYS A 289 -12.17 -1.93 -0.86
C LYS A 289 -11.61 -0.89 0.10
N THR A 290 -10.36 -0.53 -0.09
CA THR A 290 -9.69 0.50 0.71
C THR A 290 -9.93 1.92 0.19
N PRO A 291 -9.72 2.96 1.01
CA PRO A 291 -9.48 4.32 0.52
C PRO A 291 -8.13 4.39 -0.24
N SER A 292 -7.69 5.58 -0.61
CA SER A 292 -6.32 5.75 -1.12
C SER A 292 -5.32 5.64 0.02
N LEU A 293 -4.34 4.74 -0.15
CA LEU A 293 -3.37 4.44 0.89
C LEU A 293 -1.99 5.04 0.58
N GLY A 294 -1.30 5.50 1.63
CA GLY A 294 0.09 5.96 1.59
C GLY A 294 1.09 4.92 2.11
N GLY A 295 0.64 3.97 2.89
CA GLY A 295 1.47 2.90 3.44
C GLY A 295 0.68 1.87 4.20
N MET A 296 1.32 0.73 4.46
CA MET A 296 0.73 -0.42 5.15
C MET A 296 1.78 -1.13 5.99
N THR A 297 1.38 -1.58 7.17
CA THR A 297 2.15 -2.54 7.98
C THR A 297 1.22 -3.62 8.54
N ILE A 298 1.80 -4.74 8.98
CA ILE A 298 1.08 -5.87 9.57
C ILE A 298 1.61 -6.13 10.98
N GLY A 299 0.70 -6.32 11.91
CA GLY A 299 1.02 -6.70 13.27
C GLY A 299 1.22 -8.21 13.45
N PRO A 300 1.79 -8.64 14.59
CA PRO A 300 2.05 -10.05 14.88
C PRO A 300 0.77 -10.90 14.99
N ASP A 301 -0.38 -10.28 15.19
CA ASP A 301 -1.70 -10.91 15.18
C ASP A 301 -2.34 -10.95 13.78
N GLY A 302 -1.64 -10.49 12.75
CA GLY A 302 -2.14 -10.39 11.38
C GLY A 302 -3.03 -9.17 11.11
N THR A 303 -3.19 -8.27 12.07
CA THR A 303 -3.92 -7.01 11.86
C THR A 303 -3.12 -6.09 10.95
N LEU A 304 -3.76 -5.61 9.88
CA LEU A 304 -3.19 -4.60 8.99
C LEU A 304 -3.47 -3.20 9.55
N TYR A 305 -2.48 -2.34 9.47
CA TYR A 305 -2.59 -0.92 9.76
C TYR A 305 -2.31 -0.11 8.51
N TRP A 306 -3.22 0.79 8.15
CA TRP A 306 -3.19 1.55 6.90
C TRP A 306 -3.16 3.04 7.13
N SER A 307 -2.37 3.69 6.34
CA SER A 307 -2.34 5.15 6.23
C SER A 307 -3.31 5.60 5.13
N ASP A 308 -4.50 6.09 5.51
CA ASP A 308 -5.49 6.65 4.58
C ASP A 308 -5.12 8.09 4.25
N VAL A 309 -4.57 8.30 3.06
CA VAL A 309 -4.18 9.63 2.58
C VAL A 309 -5.36 10.47 2.10
N SER A 310 -6.52 9.85 1.85
CA SER A 310 -7.72 10.59 1.40
C SER A 310 -8.37 11.39 2.52
N THR A 311 -8.17 10.98 3.77
CA THR A 311 -8.76 11.64 4.96
C THR A 311 -7.75 11.94 6.06
N ASN A 312 -6.44 11.75 5.81
CA ASN A 312 -5.39 11.88 6.82
C ASN A 312 -5.69 11.06 8.08
N SER A 313 -5.97 9.78 7.88
CA SER A 313 -6.40 8.88 8.95
C SER A 313 -5.51 7.64 9.04
N ILE A 314 -5.53 7.01 10.21
CA ILE A 314 -5.00 5.66 10.39
C ILE A 314 -6.16 4.70 10.58
N LEU A 315 -6.12 3.62 9.82
CA LEU A 315 -7.10 2.54 9.84
C LEU A 315 -6.46 1.24 10.31
N SER A 316 -7.24 0.35 10.90
CA SER A 316 -6.87 -1.04 11.13
C SER A 316 -7.85 -2.00 10.47
N TYR A 317 -7.37 -3.17 10.10
CA TYR A 317 -8.16 -4.25 9.53
C TYR A 317 -7.72 -5.58 10.14
N SER A 318 -8.54 -6.10 11.06
CA SER A 318 -8.21 -7.32 11.79
C SER A 318 -8.42 -8.57 10.94
N THR A 319 -7.86 -9.69 11.39
CA THR A 319 -8.04 -11.02 10.77
C THR A 319 -9.53 -11.43 10.71
N GLY A 320 -10.37 -10.92 11.61
CA GLY A 320 -11.84 -11.04 11.57
C GLY A 320 -12.52 -10.20 10.48
N ARG A 321 -11.77 -9.54 9.60
CA ARG A 321 -12.27 -8.65 8.53
C ARG A 321 -13.04 -7.45 9.06
N ILE A 322 -12.64 -6.92 10.21
CA ILE A 322 -13.28 -5.76 10.83
C ILE A 322 -12.43 -4.52 10.57
N PRO A 323 -12.86 -3.63 9.67
CA PRO A 323 -12.19 -2.35 9.48
C PRO A 323 -12.54 -1.40 10.62
N ARG A 324 -11.55 -0.65 11.09
CA ARG A 324 -11.72 0.40 12.10
C ARG A 324 -10.93 1.63 11.70
N ARG A 325 -11.53 2.80 11.88
CA ARG A 325 -10.79 4.05 11.86
C ARG A 325 -10.26 4.31 13.26
N LEU A 326 -8.94 4.34 13.38
CA LEU A 326 -8.29 4.55 14.68
C LEU A 326 -8.25 6.03 15.04
N ILE A 327 -7.85 6.87 14.09
CA ILE A 327 -7.77 8.32 14.28
C ILE A 327 -7.81 9.05 12.94
N THR A 328 -8.43 10.24 12.93
CA THR A 328 -8.38 11.22 11.85
C THR A 328 -7.75 12.49 12.38
N ASN A 329 -6.68 12.97 11.73
CA ASN A 329 -6.04 14.19 12.17
C ASN A 329 -5.32 14.90 11.00
N PRO A 330 -5.57 16.20 10.76
CA PRO A 330 -4.89 16.95 9.67
C PRO A 330 -3.37 17.03 9.83
N ARG A 331 -2.83 16.84 11.05
CA ARG A 331 -1.38 16.71 11.26
C ARG A 331 -0.76 15.50 10.55
N LEU A 332 -1.55 14.47 10.25
CA LEU A 332 -1.16 13.30 9.45
C LEU A 332 -1.24 13.62 7.95
N ASN A 333 -0.68 14.75 7.50
CA ASN A 333 -0.73 15.12 6.10
C ASN A 333 0.01 14.10 5.24
N PHE A 334 -0.73 13.37 4.43
CA PHE A 334 -0.27 12.28 3.59
C PHE A 334 0.59 11.27 4.39
N PRO A 335 -0.01 10.51 5.32
CA PRO A 335 0.76 9.59 6.15
C PRO A 335 1.39 8.49 5.30
N GLY A 336 2.68 8.23 5.54
CA GLY A 336 3.47 7.18 4.89
C GLY A 336 3.33 5.82 5.55
N THR A 337 4.31 4.96 5.39
CA THR A 337 4.31 3.58 5.92
C THR A 337 4.53 3.58 7.43
N PRO A 338 3.53 3.14 8.22
CA PRO A 338 3.66 3.13 9.66
C PRO A 338 4.52 1.96 10.16
N GLY A 339 5.21 2.16 11.27
CA GLY A 339 5.93 1.11 12.00
C GLY A 339 5.23 0.77 13.31
N LEU A 340 5.13 -0.51 13.64
CA LEU A 340 4.54 -1.00 14.88
C LEU A 340 5.64 -1.59 15.77
N ASP A 341 5.71 -1.14 17.03
CA ASP A 341 6.63 -1.72 18.02
C ASP A 341 5.99 -2.87 18.81
N ALA A 342 6.81 -3.55 19.61
CA ALA A 342 6.37 -4.66 20.45
C ALA A 342 5.46 -4.21 21.63
N HIS A 343 5.35 -2.91 21.87
CA HIS A 343 4.57 -2.33 22.97
C HIS A 343 3.19 -1.81 22.52
N GLY A 344 2.85 -2.00 21.24
CA GLY A 344 1.57 -1.53 20.68
C GLY A 344 1.57 -0.03 20.36
N HIS A 345 2.74 0.56 20.10
CA HIS A 345 2.83 1.91 19.56
C HIS A 345 2.98 1.85 18.04
N LEU A 346 2.14 2.61 17.37
CA LEU A 346 2.23 2.81 15.94
C LEU A 346 2.91 4.16 15.67
N PHE A 347 4.02 4.13 14.94
CA PHE A 347 4.74 5.33 14.52
C PHE A 347 4.38 5.67 13.09
N VAL A 348 3.94 6.90 12.85
CA VAL A 348 3.37 7.31 11.57
C VAL A 348 4.09 8.54 11.04
N PRO A 349 4.83 8.45 9.93
CA PRO A 349 5.42 9.61 9.29
C PRO A 349 4.34 10.45 8.60
N ALA A 350 4.27 11.74 8.90
CA ALA A 350 3.48 12.70 8.13
C ALA A 350 4.31 13.12 6.90
N MET A 351 4.31 12.25 5.88
CA MET A 351 5.22 12.29 4.74
C MET A 351 5.03 13.51 3.84
N GLN A 352 3.83 14.11 3.81
CA GLN A 352 3.53 15.24 2.93
C GLN A 352 3.90 14.98 1.45
N LEU A 353 3.73 13.76 0.94
CA LEU A 353 4.12 13.41 -0.43
C LEU A 353 3.48 14.31 -1.48
N ASN A 354 2.24 14.75 -1.24
CA ASN A 354 1.52 15.70 -2.07
C ASN A 354 2.24 17.04 -2.23
N HIS A 355 3.19 17.36 -1.35
CA HIS A 355 4.04 18.57 -1.38
C HIS A 355 5.44 18.31 -1.95
N ALA A 356 5.78 17.08 -2.34
CA ALA A 356 7.06 16.79 -2.97
C ALA A 356 7.15 17.39 -4.39
N ALA A 357 8.36 17.65 -4.85
CA ALA A 357 8.63 18.31 -6.12
C ALA A 357 7.96 17.63 -7.34
N ALA A 358 7.86 16.30 -7.32
CA ALA A 358 7.22 15.52 -8.39
C ALA A 358 5.74 15.87 -8.59
N PHE A 359 5.05 16.34 -7.54
CA PHE A 359 3.62 16.71 -7.56
C PHE A 359 3.41 18.23 -7.55
N GLN A 360 4.47 19.02 -7.45
CA GLN A 360 4.45 20.50 -7.31
C GLN A 360 5.26 21.19 -8.42
N ASN A 361 5.11 20.75 -9.66
CA ASN A 361 5.81 21.36 -10.83
C ASN A 361 7.33 21.48 -10.66
N GLY A 362 7.95 20.51 -9.99
CA GLY A 362 9.40 20.47 -9.77
C GLY A 362 9.91 21.28 -8.57
N LYS A 363 9.02 21.97 -7.81
CA LYS A 363 9.39 22.73 -6.63
C LYS A 363 8.63 22.21 -5.40
N ALA A 364 9.33 21.57 -4.48
CA ALA A 364 8.72 21.09 -3.23
C ALA A 364 8.11 22.25 -2.41
N THR A 365 6.94 21.98 -1.80
CA THR A 365 6.22 22.91 -0.90
C THR A 365 6.00 22.28 0.47
N VAL A 366 6.89 21.37 0.88
CA VAL A 366 6.87 20.71 2.19
C VAL A 366 6.89 21.72 3.32
N THR A 367 6.02 21.54 4.28
CA THR A 367 6.01 22.34 5.52
C THR A 367 6.92 21.68 6.55
N TRP A 368 7.95 22.39 6.95
CA TRP A 368 8.93 21.94 7.94
C TRP A 368 8.56 22.37 9.36
N PRO A 369 8.89 21.59 10.42
CA PRO A 369 9.51 20.26 10.34
C PRO A 369 8.51 19.17 9.92
N VAL A 370 8.99 18.15 9.18
CA VAL A 370 8.25 16.92 8.98
C VAL A 370 8.26 16.13 10.29
N THR A 371 7.11 15.61 10.69
CA THR A 371 6.95 14.97 12.00
C THR A 371 6.56 13.50 11.84
N VAL A 372 7.20 12.62 12.60
CA VAL A 372 6.69 11.27 12.88
C VAL A 372 5.89 11.35 14.18
N TYR A 373 4.66 10.86 14.13
CA TYR A 373 3.77 10.80 15.27
C TYR A 373 3.73 9.39 15.86
N GLN A 374 3.59 9.30 17.17
CA GLN A 374 3.31 8.07 17.90
C GLN A 374 1.83 8.02 18.23
N LEU A 375 1.21 6.87 17.99
CA LEU A 375 -0.15 6.53 18.35
C LEU A 375 -0.14 5.27 19.21
N THR A 376 -0.58 5.36 20.46
CA THR A 376 -0.75 4.18 21.32
C THR A 376 -2.03 3.45 20.92
N LEU A 377 -1.90 2.21 20.49
CA LEU A 377 -3.04 1.37 20.12
C LEU A 377 -3.81 0.92 21.36
N PRO A 378 -5.15 0.78 21.25
CA PRO A 378 -5.93 0.17 22.32
C PRO A 378 -5.46 -1.26 22.57
N THR A 379 -5.24 -1.64 23.81
CA THR A 379 -5.05 -3.04 24.18
C THR A 379 -6.30 -3.80 23.78
N THR A 380 -6.18 -4.75 22.86
CA THR A 380 -7.29 -5.65 22.54
C THR A 380 -7.55 -6.50 23.80
N PRO A 381 -8.76 -6.47 24.39
CA PRO A 381 -9.04 -7.41 25.45
C PRO A 381 -8.88 -8.82 24.89
N PRO A 382 -8.38 -9.78 25.69
CA PRO A 382 -8.28 -11.17 25.24
C PRO A 382 -9.67 -11.64 24.77
N PRO A 383 -9.75 -12.48 23.74
CA PRO A 383 -11.01 -13.03 23.28
C PRO A 383 -11.64 -13.77 24.47
N THR A 384 -12.86 -13.36 24.82
CA THR A 384 -13.69 -14.03 25.85
C THR A 384 -14.21 -15.36 25.36
#